data_3bd7980b338ec457430c1e3c97e99744
#
_entry.id   3bd7980b338ec457430c1e3c97e99744
#
_cell.length_a   1.000
_cell.length_b   1.000
_cell.length_c   1.000
_cell.angle_alpha   90.00
_cell.angle_beta   90.00
_cell.angle_gamma   90.00
#
_symmetry.space_group_name_H-M   'P 1'
#
loop_
_entity.id
_entity.type
_entity.pdbx_description
1 polymer ?
#
loop_
_entity_poly.entity_id
_entity_poly.type
_entity_poly.pdbx_seq_one_letter_code
_entity_poly.pdbx_strand_id
1 'polypeptide(L)'
;ALRVPLHYRDFSPNFMELSTEGFELLDSLVAWGNRYNVYLILDMHAAPGAQNTSDFSDSEFNGDSELFTSYTNQRWLASTWKHIANYYKSEPVIAGYDLLNEPARPGVATTLRNIYEQCIDSIRTVDQNHMVIIEGNWYGNDHTGLFPPFDPNIVYSFHHYVGGINDTTTMYNQYRNGIALQYNVPLWVGEFGENSNTWGYGIKEFFNRNNIGWSWWNFKSVERISSLFSYKITDEYQKLINYWGGT
;
A
#
# COMPACT_ATOMS: atom_id res chain seq x y z
N ALA A 1 9.90 -0.87 -9.82
CA ALA A 1 8.64 -1.48 -9.39
C ALA A 1 7.49 -0.49 -9.53
N LEU A 2 6.28 -1.01 -9.59
CA LEU A 2 5.04 -0.25 -9.45
C LEU A 2 4.33 -0.72 -8.20
N ARG A 3 3.91 0.20 -7.34
CA ARG A 3 2.93 -0.05 -6.28
C ARG A 3 1.54 0.12 -6.88
N VAL A 4 0.70 -0.88 -6.74
CA VAL A 4 -0.59 -1.02 -7.41
C VAL A 4 -1.70 -0.99 -6.37
N PRO A 5 -2.40 0.15 -6.22
CA PRO A 5 -3.52 0.24 -5.30
C PRO A 5 -4.67 -0.70 -5.70
N LEU A 6 -5.14 -1.48 -4.74
CA LEU A 6 -6.25 -2.43 -4.89
C LEU A 6 -7.41 -2.03 -3.96
N HIS A 7 -8.61 -2.33 -4.40
CA HIS A 7 -9.81 -2.24 -3.58
C HIS A 7 -10.28 -3.66 -3.23
N TYR A 8 -10.55 -3.91 -1.96
CA TYR A 8 -10.94 -5.26 -1.51
C TYR A 8 -12.17 -5.84 -2.23
N ARG A 9 -13.13 -4.99 -2.61
CA ARG A 9 -14.37 -5.43 -3.28
C ARG A 9 -14.15 -6.04 -4.64
N ASP A 10 -13.06 -5.68 -5.32
CA ASP A 10 -12.73 -6.26 -6.63
C ASP A 10 -12.42 -7.75 -6.54
N PHE A 11 -11.99 -8.21 -5.37
CA PHE A 11 -11.62 -9.61 -5.10
C PHE A 11 -12.56 -10.32 -4.13
N SER A 12 -13.32 -9.57 -3.35
CA SER A 12 -14.26 -10.09 -2.35
C SER A 12 -15.35 -9.05 -2.08
N PRO A 13 -16.42 -9.02 -2.90
CA PRO A 13 -17.46 -7.98 -2.83
C PRO A 13 -18.28 -8.04 -1.55
N ASN A 14 -18.41 -9.22 -0.95
CA ASN A 14 -19.07 -9.44 0.33
C ASN A 14 -18.24 -10.38 1.21
N PHE A 15 -18.51 -10.38 2.52
CA PHE A 15 -17.80 -11.25 3.45
C PHE A 15 -17.87 -12.72 3.03
N MET A 16 -16.72 -13.38 2.88
CA MET A 16 -16.54 -14.75 2.42
C MET A 16 -17.03 -15.05 0.99
N GLU A 17 -17.40 -14.05 0.23
CA GLU A 17 -17.68 -14.17 -1.20
C GLU A 17 -16.43 -13.75 -1.99
N LEU A 18 -15.88 -14.66 -2.77
CA LEU A 18 -14.69 -14.43 -3.56
C LEU A 18 -15.06 -14.13 -5.02
N SER A 19 -14.44 -13.12 -5.61
CA SER A 19 -14.61 -12.72 -7.01
C SER A 19 -13.31 -12.89 -7.79
N THR A 20 -13.43 -13.14 -9.08
CA THR A 20 -12.31 -13.17 -10.02
C THR A 20 -12.23 -11.90 -10.87
N GLU A 21 -13.15 -10.96 -10.74
CA GLU A 21 -13.23 -9.76 -11.59
C GLU A 21 -11.97 -8.88 -11.45
N GLY A 22 -11.45 -8.71 -10.23
CA GLY A 22 -10.24 -7.93 -9.98
C GLY A 22 -8.99 -8.51 -10.66
N PHE A 23 -8.98 -9.80 -10.95
CA PHE A 23 -7.83 -10.43 -11.60
C PHE A 23 -7.71 -10.10 -13.09
N GLU A 24 -8.79 -9.81 -13.80
CA GLU A 24 -8.75 -9.52 -15.25
C GLU A 24 -7.84 -8.34 -15.58
N LEU A 25 -7.97 -7.25 -14.83
CA LEU A 25 -7.10 -6.07 -15.00
C LEU A 25 -5.70 -6.34 -14.46
N LEU A 26 -5.60 -7.00 -13.31
CA LEU A 26 -4.32 -7.26 -12.65
C LEU A 26 -3.47 -8.26 -13.47
N ASP A 27 -4.07 -9.25 -14.12
CA ASP A 27 -3.39 -10.16 -15.06
C ASP A 27 -2.76 -9.41 -16.23
N SER A 28 -3.42 -8.35 -16.72
CA SER A 28 -2.84 -7.48 -17.75
C SER A 28 -1.60 -6.74 -17.23
N LEU A 29 -1.63 -6.26 -15.99
CA LEU A 29 -0.47 -5.63 -15.34
C LEU A 29 0.66 -6.63 -15.11
N VAL A 30 0.34 -7.85 -14.67
CA VAL A 30 1.31 -8.95 -14.53
C VAL A 30 1.97 -9.28 -15.87
N ALA A 31 1.19 -9.39 -16.94
CA ALA A 31 1.72 -9.62 -18.29
C ALA A 31 2.66 -8.48 -18.74
N TRP A 32 2.31 -7.23 -18.46
CA TRP A 32 3.17 -6.07 -18.75
C TRP A 32 4.41 -6.04 -17.86
N GLY A 33 4.26 -6.33 -16.57
CA GLY A 33 5.37 -6.46 -15.65
C GLY A 33 6.41 -7.48 -16.13
N ASN A 34 5.97 -8.65 -16.52
CA ASN A 34 6.81 -9.69 -17.13
C ASN A 34 7.45 -9.22 -18.42
N ARG A 35 6.69 -8.60 -19.32
CA ARG A 35 7.17 -8.12 -20.63
C ARG A 35 8.24 -7.03 -20.50
N TYR A 36 8.10 -6.13 -19.55
CA TYR A 36 8.96 -4.94 -19.41
C TYR A 36 9.92 -5.02 -18.22
N ASN A 37 10.01 -6.15 -17.55
CA ASN A 37 10.83 -6.36 -16.35
C ASN A 37 10.54 -5.32 -15.24
N VAL A 38 9.26 -5.10 -14.95
CA VAL A 38 8.80 -4.19 -13.91
C VAL A 38 8.09 -4.98 -12.82
N TYR A 39 8.68 -5.05 -11.64
CA TYR A 39 8.05 -5.69 -10.48
C TYR A 39 6.80 -4.94 -10.02
N LEU A 40 5.83 -5.69 -9.52
CA LEU A 40 4.59 -5.17 -8.96
C LEU A 40 4.57 -5.40 -7.44
N ILE A 41 4.09 -4.41 -6.70
CA ILE A 41 3.76 -4.52 -5.29
C ILE A 41 2.27 -4.28 -5.18
N LEU A 42 1.53 -5.28 -4.75
CA LEU A 42 0.08 -5.20 -4.60
C LEU A 42 -0.26 -4.56 -3.26
N ASP A 43 -0.99 -3.47 -3.28
CA ASP A 43 -1.30 -2.65 -2.12
C ASP A 43 -2.80 -2.67 -1.81
N MET A 44 -3.20 -3.12 -0.63
CA MET A 44 -4.59 -3.00 -0.19
C MET A 44 -4.88 -1.56 0.24
N HIS A 45 -5.24 -0.75 -0.73
CA HIS A 45 -5.45 0.68 -0.55
C HIS A 45 -6.79 1.02 0.14
N ALA A 46 -7.79 0.15 -0.05
CA ALA A 46 -9.05 0.21 0.69
C ALA A 46 -9.40 -1.18 1.22
N ALA A 47 -9.62 -1.29 2.52
CA ALA A 47 -9.91 -2.53 3.24
C ALA A 47 -11.35 -2.58 3.76
N PRO A 48 -11.91 -3.79 4.04
CA PRO A 48 -13.25 -3.92 4.61
C PRO A 48 -13.41 -3.11 5.90
N GLY A 49 -14.39 -2.22 5.93
CA GLY A 49 -14.68 -1.34 7.08
C GLY A 49 -13.72 -0.17 7.24
N ALA A 50 -12.91 0.13 6.23
CA ALA A 50 -11.92 1.19 6.19
C ALA A 50 -10.82 1.12 7.27
N GLN A 51 -9.60 1.43 6.91
CA GLN A 51 -8.44 1.46 7.79
C GLN A 51 -8.10 2.85 8.34
N ASN A 52 -8.71 3.89 7.81
CA ASN A 52 -8.65 5.27 8.28
C ASN A 52 -9.95 5.99 7.92
N THR A 53 -10.05 7.28 8.22
CA THR A 53 -11.26 8.08 8.00
C THR A 53 -11.27 8.87 6.68
N SER A 54 -10.29 8.64 5.81
CA SER A 54 -10.16 9.32 4.54
C SER A 54 -10.99 8.62 3.46
N ASP A 55 -11.40 9.35 2.44
CA ASP A 55 -12.19 8.86 1.31
C ASP A 55 -11.48 7.77 0.50
N PHE A 56 -10.17 7.84 0.38
CA PHE A 56 -9.39 6.82 -0.33
C PHE A 56 -9.38 5.43 0.37
N SER A 57 -9.79 5.34 1.63
CA SER A 57 -9.90 4.07 2.35
C SER A 57 -11.29 3.43 2.26
N ASP A 58 -12.19 3.97 1.42
CA ASP A 58 -13.60 3.58 1.35
C ASP A 58 -14.34 3.79 2.69
N SER A 59 -13.92 4.81 3.46
CA SER A 59 -14.60 5.19 4.69
C SER A 59 -15.96 5.79 4.37
N GLU A 60 -17.02 5.21 4.94
CA GLU A 60 -18.35 5.78 4.83
C GLU A 60 -18.44 7.16 5.52
N PHE A 61 -19.46 7.94 5.20
CA PHE A 61 -19.66 9.34 5.63
C PHE A 61 -19.63 9.57 7.15
N ASN A 62 -19.73 8.53 7.98
CA ASN A 62 -19.62 8.62 9.43
C ASN A 62 -18.18 8.71 9.96
N GLY A 63 -17.18 8.56 9.07
CA GLY A 63 -15.77 8.77 9.40
C GLY A 63 -15.19 7.75 10.39
N ASP A 64 -15.76 6.57 10.53
CA ASP A 64 -15.21 5.52 11.41
C ASP A 64 -14.37 4.52 10.61
N SER A 65 -13.27 4.05 11.19
CA SER A 65 -12.43 3.00 10.66
C SER A 65 -12.78 1.68 11.36
N GLU A 66 -13.85 1.04 10.89
CA GLU A 66 -14.42 -0.16 11.51
C GLU A 66 -13.54 -1.40 11.43
N LEU A 67 -12.55 -1.42 10.53
CA LEU A 67 -11.58 -2.52 10.44
C LEU A 67 -10.99 -2.86 11.83
N PHE A 68 -10.71 -1.85 12.64
CA PHE A 68 -10.07 -2.05 13.95
C PHE A 68 -11.03 -2.57 15.03
N THR A 69 -12.32 -2.43 14.86
CA THR A 69 -13.34 -2.81 15.84
C THR A 69 -14.18 -4.01 15.43
N SER A 70 -14.18 -4.35 14.15
CA SER A 70 -14.95 -5.45 13.57
C SER A 70 -14.09 -6.66 13.26
N TYR A 71 -14.23 -7.72 14.06
CA TYR A 71 -13.58 -9.01 13.80
C TYR A 71 -13.99 -9.60 12.43
N THR A 72 -15.22 -9.35 11.99
CA THR A 72 -15.69 -9.76 10.66
C THR A 72 -14.88 -9.09 9.56
N ASN A 73 -14.64 -7.78 9.64
CA ASN A 73 -13.86 -7.04 8.65
C ASN A 73 -12.39 -7.50 8.63
N GLN A 74 -11.80 -7.78 9.79
CA GLN A 74 -10.43 -8.32 9.89
C GLN A 74 -10.32 -9.69 9.20
N ARG A 75 -11.26 -10.59 9.44
CA ARG A 75 -11.31 -11.90 8.75
C ARG A 75 -11.58 -11.76 7.26
N TRP A 76 -12.39 -10.78 6.87
CA TRP A 76 -12.65 -10.49 5.46
C TRP A 76 -11.36 -10.07 4.76
N LEU A 77 -10.62 -9.12 5.31
CA LEU A 77 -9.32 -8.71 4.78
C LEU A 77 -8.35 -9.89 4.65
N ALA A 78 -8.21 -10.70 5.70
CA ALA A 78 -7.32 -11.86 5.70
C ALA A 78 -7.72 -12.91 4.65
N SER A 79 -9.03 -13.14 4.46
CA SER A 79 -9.56 -14.01 3.41
C SER A 79 -9.30 -13.48 2.01
N THR A 80 -9.47 -12.17 1.81
CA THR A 80 -9.19 -11.49 0.53
C THR A 80 -7.71 -11.63 0.18
N TRP A 81 -6.81 -11.37 1.11
CA TRP A 81 -5.37 -11.57 0.88
C TRP A 81 -5.00 -13.01 0.56
N LYS A 82 -5.58 -13.98 1.27
CA LYS A 82 -5.38 -15.40 0.94
C LYS A 82 -5.83 -15.71 -0.49
N HIS A 83 -6.94 -15.15 -0.94
CA HIS A 83 -7.46 -15.35 -2.29
C HIS A 83 -6.49 -14.80 -3.35
N ILE A 84 -6.03 -13.55 -3.17
CA ILE A 84 -5.05 -12.90 -4.05
C ILE A 84 -3.75 -13.68 -4.06
N ALA A 85 -3.21 -14.01 -2.89
CA ALA A 85 -1.95 -14.73 -2.75
C ALA A 85 -2.02 -16.13 -3.39
N ASN A 86 -3.12 -16.87 -3.20
CA ASN A 86 -3.28 -18.18 -3.83
C ASN A 86 -3.30 -18.11 -5.36
N TYR A 87 -3.87 -17.04 -5.92
CA TYR A 87 -3.92 -16.84 -7.36
C TYR A 87 -2.51 -16.54 -7.92
N TYR A 88 -1.76 -15.67 -7.27
CA TYR A 88 -0.46 -15.17 -7.77
C TYR A 88 0.79 -15.83 -7.13
N LYS A 89 0.66 -16.84 -6.30
CA LYS A 89 1.80 -17.49 -5.57
C LYS A 89 2.97 -17.96 -6.45
N SER A 90 2.75 -18.11 -7.76
CA SER A 90 3.77 -18.56 -8.71
C SER A 90 4.21 -17.46 -9.69
N GLU A 91 3.80 -16.19 -9.47
CA GLU A 91 4.10 -15.07 -10.35
C GLU A 91 5.26 -14.21 -9.80
N PRO A 92 6.50 -14.50 -10.19
CA PRO A 92 7.67 -13.84 -9.60
C PRO A 92 7.79 -12.35 -9.94
N VAL A 93 7.00 -11.83 -10.88
CA VAL A 93 6.95 -10.39 -11.18
C VAL A 93 6.20 -9.62 -10.09
N ILE A 94 5.37 -10.29 -9.30
CA ILE A 94 4.83 -9.72 -8.07
C ILE A 94 5.91 -9.84 -7.00
N ALA A 95 6.46 -8.71 -6.55
CA ALA A 95 7.50 -8.69 -5.54
C ALA A 95 6.93 -8.96 -4.13
N GLY A 96 5.73 -8.46 -3.85
CA GLY A 96 5.13 -8.63 -2.53
C GLY A 96 3.75 -8.01 -2.39
N TYR A 97 3.20 -8.18 -1.20
CA TYR A 97 1.88 -7.75 -0.77
C TYR A 97 2.01 -6.68 0.31
N ASP A 98 1.60 -5.45 0.00
CA ASP A 98 1.49 -4.34 0.94
C ASP A 98 0.10 -4.43 1.59
N LEU A 99 0.11 -4.92 2.84
CA LEU A 99 -1.09 -5.52 3.42
C LEU A 99 -2.20 -4.53 3.76
N LEU A 100 -1.84 -3.25 3.99
CA LEU A 100 -2.82 -2.24 4.38
C LEU A 100 -2.24 -0.84 4.22
N ASN A 101 -2.78 -0.06 3.29
CA ASN A 101 -2.39 1.33 3.06
C ASN A 101 -2.82 2.24 4.21
N GLU A 102 -1.88 2.97 4.78
CA GLU A 102 -2.11 4.10 5.68
C GLU A 102 -3.12 3.86 6.83
N PRO A 103 -2.93 2.81 7.64
CA PRO A 103 -3.77 2.64 8.82
C PRO A 103 -3.66 3.85 9.75
N ALA A 104 -4.79 4.38 10.22
CA ALA A 104 -4.78 5.53 11.13
C ALA A 104 -5.95 5.48 12.11
N ARG A 105 -5.65 5.10 13.37
CA ARG A 105 -6.61 5.15 14.48
C ARG A 105 -5.89 5.24 15.83
N PRO A 106 -6.40 6.03 16.81
CA PRO A 106 -5.80 6.08 18.15
C PRO A 106 -5.87 4.72 18.88
N GLY A 107 -4.80 4.38 19.60
CA GLY A 107 -4.79 3.26 20.55
C GLY A 107 -4.85 1.86 19.94
N VAL A 108 -4.53 1.68 18.66
CA VAL A 108 -4.71 0.40 17.95
C VAL A 108 -3.43 -0.41 17.70
N ALA A 109 -2.32 -0.08 18.32
CA ALA A 109 -1.03 -0.74 18.05
C ALA A 109 -1.12 -2.29 18.11
N THR A 110 -1.71 -2.83 19.18
CA THR A 110 -1.91 -4.29 19.31
C THR A 110 -2.90 -4.83 18.30
N THR A 111 -4.00 -4.11 18.05
CA THR A 111 -5.01 -4.53 17.07
C THR A 111 -4.45 -4.53 15.66
N LEU A 112 -3.67 -3.51 15.29
CA LEU A 112 -3.02 -3.43 13.99
C LEU A 112 -2.06 -4.61 13.77
N ARG A 113 -1.24 -4.93 14.78
CA ARG A 113 -0.39 -6.11 14.75
C ARG A 113 -1.21 -7.39 14.53
N ASN A 114 -2.27 -7.59 15.29
CA ASN A 114 -3.13 -8.78 15.16
C ASN A 114 -3.77 -8.89 13.77
N ILE A 115 -4.15 -7.76 13.15
CA ILE A 115 -4.66 -7.73 11.78
C ILE A 115 -3.59 -8.22 10.80
N TYR A 116 -2.37 -7.69 10.90
CA TYR A 116 -1.26 -8.13 10.05
C TYR A 116 -0.92 -9.60 10.25
N GLU A 117 -0.85 -10.09 11.49
CA GLU A 117 -0.61 -11.50 11.79
C GLU A 117 -1.68 -12.39 11.16
N GLN A 118 -2.98 -12.03 11.26
CA GLN A 118 -4.06 -12.78 10.63
C GLN A 118 -3.94 -12.80 9.09
N CYS A 119 -3.57 -11.68 8.47
CA CYS A 119 -3.35 -11.62 7.02
C CYS A 119 -2.17 -12.51 6.61
N ILE A 120 -1.04 -12.38 7.29
CA ILE A 120 0.18 -13.14 7.02
C ILE A 120 -0.06 -14.64 7.21
N ASP A 121 -0.66 -15.04 8.32
CA ASP A 121 -0.99 -16.45 8.58
C ASP A 121 -1.87 -17.03 7.45
N SER A 122 -2.86 -16.24 6.99
CA SER A 122 -3.73 -16.64 5.88
C SER A 122 -2.96 -16.77 4.56
N ILE A 123 -2.12 -15.80 4.22
CA ILE A 123 -1.25 -15.81 3.03
C ILE A 123 -0.32 -17.03 3.10
N ARG A 124 0.36 -17.25 4.21
CA ARG A 124 1.36 -18.31 4.38
C ARG A 124 0.78 -19.73 4.29
N THR A 125 -0.55 -19.89 4.38
CA THR A 125 -1.19 -21.18 4.06
C THR A 125 -1.09 -21.54 2.57
N VAL A 126 -0.85 -20.59 1.68
CA VAL A 126 -0.87 -20.77 0.22
C VAL A 126 0.38 -20.27 -0.48
N ASP A 127 1.08 -19.27 0.08
CA ASP A 127 2.25 -18.63 -0.50
C ASP A 127 3.33 -18.41 0.56
N GLN A 128 4.48 -19.04 0.36
CA GLN A 128 5.63 -18.98 1.26
C GLN A 128 6.75 -18.04 0.76
N ASN A 129 6.60 -17.44 -0.44
CA ASN A 129 7.70 -16.83 -1.16
C ASN A 129 7.63 -15.31 -1.23
N HIS A 130 6.45 -14.75 -1.51
CA HIS A 130 6.31 -13.31 -1.69
C HIS A 130 6.56 -12.54 -0.39
N MET A 131 7.19 -11.37 -0.51
CA MET A 131 7.36 -10.46 0.62
C MET A 131 6.00 -9.99 1.14
N VAL A 132 5.90 -9.81 2.45
CA VAL A 132 4.79 -9.10 3.07
C VAL A 132 5.30 -7.74 3.55
N ILE A 133 4.57 -6.69 3.22
CA ILE A 133 4.92 -5.32 3.54
C ILE A 133 3.87 -4.81 4.52
N ILE A 134 4.32 -4.18 5.60
CA ILE A 134 3.45 -3.60 6.62
C ILE A 134 3.77 -2.14 6.84
N GLU A 135 2.72 -1.36 7.06
CA GLU A 135 2.83 0.04 7.40
C GLU A 135 2.56 0.29 8.89
N GLY A 136 3.17 1.36 9.41
CA GLY A 136 2.85 1.83 10.74
C GLY A 136 1.47 2.48 10.83
N ASN A 137 0.93 2.63 12.04
CA ASN A 137 -0.23 3.49 12.30
C ASN A 137 0.08 4.96 11.92
N TRP A 138 -0.93 5.82 11.95
CA TRP A 138 -0.79 7.24 11.60
C TRP A 138 -0.19 7.44 10.19
N TYR A 139 -0.88 6.86 9.20
CA TYR A 139 -0.53 7.01 7.79
C TYR A 139 0.88 6.49 7.47
N GLY A 140 1.19 5.27 7.97
CA GLY A 140 2.48 4.60 7.73
C GLY A 140 3.63 5.05 8.65
N ASN A 141 3.41 5.95 9.61
CA ASN A 141 4.53 6.60 10.31
C ASN A 141 4.76 6.18 11.77
N ASP A 142 3.86 5.41 12.38
CA ASP A 142 4.02 4.91 13.76
C ASP A 142 4.04 3.38 13.81
N HIS A 143 5.22 2.79 13.91
CA HIS A 143 5.41 1.34 13.98
C HIS A 143 5.38 0.78 15.41
N THR A 144 4.90 1.56 16.39
CA THR A 144 4.75 1.11 17.78
C THR A 144 3.90 -0.16 17.84
N GLY A 145 4.41 -1.19 18.51
CA GLY A 145 3.73 -2.48 18.67
C GLY A 145 3.93 -3.47 17.52
N LEU A 146 4.56 -3.08 16.41
CA LEU A 146 4.83 -3.96 15.27
C LEU A 146 6.16 -4.72 15.39
N PHE A 147 6.80 -4.70 16.54
CA PHE A 147 8.04 -5.40 16.83
C PHE A 147 7.89 -6.44 17.93
N PRO A 148 8.74 -7.51 17.95
CA PRO A 148 9.71 -7.87 16.91
C PRO A 148 9.02 -8.30 15.61
N PRO A 149 9.77 -8.43 14.49
CA PRO A 149 9.23 -8.98 13.23
C PRO A 149 8.58 -10.36 13.44
N PHE A 150 7.50 -10.59 12.74
CA PHE A 150 6.65 -11.78 12.91
C PHE A 150 6.48 -12.59 11.62
N ASP A 151 7.24 -12.26 10.58
CA ASP A 151 7.42 -13.06 9.36
C ASP A 151 8.88 -12.96 8.89
N PRO A 152 9.50 -14.03 8.40
CA PRO A 152 10.89 -14.00 7.95
C PRO A 152 11.11 -13.19 6.67
N ASN A 153 10.07 -12.90 5.91
CA ASN A 153 10.13 -12.14 4.66
C ASN A 153 9.28 -10.85 4.74
N ILE A 154 9.42 -10.14 5.87
CA ILE A 154 8.68 -8.89 6.16
C ILE A 154 9.50 -7.66 5.79
N VAL A 155 8.83 -6.66 5.24
CA VAL A 155 9.35 -5.32 4.94
C VAL A 155 8.54 -4.29 5.71
N TYR A 156 9.21 -3.31 6.30
CA TYR A 156 8.53 -2.19 6.96
C TYR A 156 8.45 -0.99 6.02
N SER A 157 7.25 -0.52 5.78
CA SER A 157 6.96 0.62 4.91
C SER A 157 6.57 1.85 5.73
N PHE A 158 6.91 3.02 5.21
CA PHE A 158 6.46 4.31 5.70
C PHE A 158 6.18 5.27 4.53
N HIS A 159 5.39 6.32 4.77
CA HIS A 159 5.07 7.34 3.80
C HIS A 159 5.70 8.68 4.17
N HIS A 160 6.06 9.50 3.16
CA HIS A 160 6.76 10.75 3.40
C HIS A 160 6.33 11.86 2.43
N TYR A 161 5.57 12.82 2.92
CA TYR A 161 5.02 13.92 2.12
C TYR A 161 5.46 15.31 2.56
N VAL A 162 6.00 15.45 3.78
CA VAL A 162 6.27 16.74 4.41
C VAL A 162 7.66 16.82 5.02
N GLY A 163 8.08 18.03 5.34
CA GLY A 163 9.38 18.28 5.97
C GLY A 163 10.51 18.54 4.97
N GLY A 164 11.58 19.12 5.46
CA GLY A 164 12.82 19.35 4.70
C GLY A 164 13.76 18.15 4.75
N ILE A 165 14.88 18.25 4.06
CA ILE A 165 15.90 17.18 4.03
C ILE A 165 16.43 16.84 5.42
N ASN A 166 16.50 17.81 6.34
CA ASN A 166 16.95 17.59 7.72
C ASN A 166 15.92 16.76 8.50
N ASP A 167 14.62 17.05 8.32
CA ASP A 167 13.53 16.32 8.97
C ASP A 167 13.48 14.88 8.43
N THR A 168 13.65 14.72 7.13
CA THR A 168 13.78 13.41 6.47
C THR A 168 14.95 12.61 7.04
N THR A 169 16.10 13.27 7.26
CA THR A 169 17.27 12.62 7.85
C THR A 169 17.00 12.16 9.28
N THR A 170 16.33 12.98 10.09
CA THR A 170 15.96 12.63 11.46
C THR A 170 15.01 11.46 11.50
N MET A 171 13.94 11.50 10.73
CA MET A 171 12.94 10.44 10.60
C MET A 171 13.59 9.13 10.10
N TYR A 172 14.41 9.20 9.07
CA TYR A 172 15.11 8.05 8.54
C TYR A 172 16.03 7.41 9.58
N ASN A 173 16.78 8.20 10.34
CA ASN A 173 17.65 7.67 11.38
C ASN A 173 16.86 6.95 12.49
N GLN A 174 15.66 7.41 12.82
CA GLN A 174 14.76 6.71 13.74
C GLN A 174 14.37 5.34 13.18
N TYR A 175 13.91 5.26 11.93
CA TYR A 175 13.54 4.00 11.29
C TYR A 175 14.75 3.08 11.09
N ARG A 176 15.86 3.61 10.59
CA ARG A 176 17.09 2.85 10.40
C ARG A 176 17.58 2.23 11.69
N ASN A 177 17.74 3.02 12.75
CA ASN A 177 18.29 2.57 14.02
C ASN A 177 17.28 1.77 14.84
N GLY A 178 16.02 2.21 14.88
CA GLY A 178 14.97 1.57 15.67
C GLY A 178 14.38 0.32 15.01
N ILE A 179 14.50 0.18 13.70
CA ILE A 179 13.87 -0.92 12.94
C ILE A 179 14.91 -1.71 12.14
N ALA A 180 15.47 -1.09 11.09
CA ALA A 180 16.25 -1.83 10.12
C ALA A 180 17.51 -2.47 10.71
N LEU A 181 18.30 -1.74 11.49
CA LEU A 181 19.52 -2.26 12.10
C LEU A 181 19.24 -3.14 13.31
N GLN A 182 18.23 -2.78 14.12
CA GLN A 182 17.89 -3.54 15.33
C GLN A 182 17.38 -4.93 15.02
N TYR A 183 16.57 -5.06 13.96
CA TYR A 183 15.88 -6.30 13.62
C TYR A 183 16.36 -6.94 12.31
N ASN A 184 17.35 -6.33 11.64
CA ASN A 184 17.87 -6.77 10.35
C ASN A 184 16.74 -6.96 9.30
N VAL A 185 15.88 -5.97 9.16
CA VAL A 185 14.76 -5.97 8.22
C VAL A 185 14.87 -4.80 7.23
N PRO A 186 14.40 -4.96 5.99
CA PRO A 186 14.40 -3.88 5.02
C PRO A 186 13.37 -2.81 5.35
N LEU A 187 13.70 -1.57 4.93
CA LEU A 187 12.79 -0.43 4.90
C LEU A 187 12.42 -0.11 3.46
N TRP A 188 11.21 0.37 3.28
CA TRP A 188 10.71 0.87 2.01
C TRP A 188 9.87 2.13 2.21
N VAL A 189 9.93 3.07 1.26
CA VAL A 189 9.05 4.24 1.23
C VAL A 189 7.93 3.93 0.24
N GLY A 190 6.79 3.51 0.78
CA GLY A 190 5.62 3.11 -0.01
C GLY A 190 5.07 4.26 -0.84
N GLU A 191 5.08 5.45 -0.27
CA GLU A 191 4.66 6.67 -0.96
C GLU A 191 5.50 7.89 -0.54
N PHE A 192 5.86 8.71 -1.53
CA PHE A 192 6.28 10.09 -1.33
C PHE A 192 5.99 10.90 -2.60
N GLY A 193 5.74 12.18 -2.46
CA GLY A 193 5.39 13.04 -3.60
C GLY A 193 4.56 14.24 -3.18
N GLU A 194 3.66 14.67 -4.06
CA GLU A 194 2.70 15.76 -3.86
C GLU A 194 3.30 17.07 -3.31
N ASN A 195 4.57 17.32 -3.61
CA ASN A 195 5.34 18.47 -3.18
C ASN A 195 6.09 19.09 -4.38
N SER A 196 6.94 20.08 -4.15
CA SER A 196 7.70 20.70 -5.24
C SER A 196 8.70 19.72 -5.88
N ASN A 197 9.01 19.93 -7.15
CA ASN A 197 10.00 19.13 -7.87
C ASN A 197 11.38 19.19 -7.20
N THR A 198 11.77 20.34 -6.65
CA THR A 198 13.04 20.52 -5.92
C THR A 198 13.06 19.66 -4.66
N TRP A 199 11.96 19.65 -3.91
CA TRP A 199 11.80 18.79 -2.73
C TRP A 199 11.88 17.31 -3.14
N GLY A 200 11.08 16.90 -4.10
CA GLY A 200 11.03 15.50 -4.56
C GLY A 200 12.39 15.00 -5.04
N TYR A 201 13.12 15.82 -5.79
CA TYR A 201 14.47 15.48 -6.21
C TYR A 201 15.40 15.27 -5.01
N GLY A 202 15.43 16.19 -4.04
CA GLY A 202 16.29 16.09 -2.86
C GLY A 202 15.97 14.85 -2.01
N ILE A 203 14.69 14.56 -1.80
CA ILE A 203 14.22 13.40 -1.03
C ILE A 203 14.57 12.09 -1.74
N LYS A 204 14.30 11.99 -3.05
CA LYS A 204 14.68 10.84 -3.87
C LYS A 204 16.21 10.56 -3.79
N GLU A 205 17.03 11.58 -3.94
CA GLU A 205 18.48 11.44 -3.81
C GLU A 205 18.90 10.97 -2.42
N PHE A 206 18.21 11.43 -1.38
CA PHE A 206 18.43 10.96 -0.02
C PHE A 206 18.12 9.46 0.12
N PHE A 207 16.99 9.00 -0.39
CA PHE A 207 16.62 7.57 -0.34
C PHE A 207 17.63 6.72 -1.10
N ASN A 208 18.01 7.13 -2.31
CA ASN A 208 19.00 6.42 -3.13
C ASN A 208 20.36 6.27 -2.41
N ARG A 209 20.87 7.33 -1.77
CA ARG A 209 22.15 7.28 -1.04
C ARG A 209 22.10 6.38 0.19
N ASN A 210 20.93 6.13 0.74
CA ASN A 210 20.72 5.30 1.91
C ASN A 210 20.20 3.89 1.57
N ASN A 211 20.16 3.52 0.29
CA ASN A 211 19.68 2.23 -0.21
C ASN A 211 18.27 1.88 0.26
N ILE A 212 17.38 2.88 0.30
CA ILE A 212 15.96 2.67 0.58
C ILE A 212 15.21 2.61 -0.73
N GLY A 213 14.45 1.55 -0.94
CA GLY A 213 13.47 1.47 -2.02
C GLY A 213 12.35 2.48 -1.83
N TRP A 214 11.80 2.98 -2.92
CA TRP A 214 10.74 3.98 -2.85
C TRP A 214 9.78 3.90 -4.04
N SER A 215 8.55 4.40 -3.84
CA SER A 215 7.55 4.63 -4.87
C SER A 215 7.10 6.09 -4.86
N TRP A 216 7.07 6.70 -6.04
CA TRP A 216 6.55 8.06 -6.19
C TRP A 216 5.03 8.05 -6.26
N TRP A 217 4.36 8.85 -5.45
CA TRP A 217 2.93 9.10 -5.53
C TRP A 217 2.65 10.43 -6.25
N ASN A 218 1.87 10.43 -7.32
CA ASN A 218 1.34 9.27 -8.00
C ASN A 218 1.95 9.14 -9.41
N PHE A 219 1.70 8.02 -10.09
CA PHE A 219 2.27 7.77 -11.42
C PHE A 219 1.76 8.76 -12.46
N LYS A 220 0.46 9.02 -12.49
CA LYS A 220 -0.18 9.97 -13.42
C LYS A 220 -1.41 10.62 -12.81
N SER A 221 -1.69 11.85 -13.22
CA SER A 221 -2.90 12.58 -12.86
C SER A 221 -3.38 13.48 -13.99
N VAL A 222 -4.58 13.97 -13.86
CA VAL A 222 -5.15 14.95 -14.78
C VAL A 222 -4.87 16.34 -14.22
N GLU A 223 -4.19 17.19 -15.01
CA GLU A 223 -3.91 18.60 -14.71
C GLU A 223 -3.21 18.88 -13.36
N ARG A 224 -2.53 17.89 -12.79
CA ARG A 224 -1.70 18.05 -11.59
C ARG A 224 -0.22 17.96 -11.93
N ILE A 225 0.59 18.80 -11.32
CA ILE A 225 2.04 18.86 -11.54
C ILE A 225 2.84 17.95 -10.61
N SER A 226 2.20 17.35 -9.62
CA SER A 226 2.84 16.48 -8.62
C SER A 226 3.06 15.04 -9.09
N SER A 227 2.46 14.65 -10.20
CA SER A 227 2.59 13.31 -10.79
C SER A 227 3.78 13.20 -11.74
N LEU A 228 4.30 11.98 -11.95
CA LEU A 228 5.33 11.72 -12.98
C LEU A 228 4.84 12.09 -14.38
N PHE A 229 3.57 11.84 -14.66
CA PHE A 229 2.91 12.23 -15.91
C PHE A 229 1.65 13.02 -15.60
N SER A 230 1.50 14.19 -16.23
CA SER A 230 0.30 15.00 -16.17
C SER A 230 -0.37 15.07 -17.53
N TYR A 231 -1.66 14.80 -17.58
CA TYR A 231 -2.47 14.87 -18.79
C TYR A 231 -3.38 16.08 -18.76
N LYS A 232 -3.55 16.72 -19.90
CA LYS A 232 -4.59 17.74 -20.05
C LYS A 232 -5.92 17.05 -20.36
N ILE A 233 -6.99 17.57 -19.78
CA ILE A 233 -8.35 17.20 -20.19
C ILE A 233 -8.55 17.71 -21.62
N THR A 234 -8.88 16.79 -22.52
CA THR A 234 -9.31 17.12 -23.88
C THR A 234 -10.83 17.10 -23.97
N ASP A 235 -11.40 17.78 -24.98
CA ASP A 235 -12.85 17.75 -25.21
C ASP A 235 -13.37 16.32 -25.39
N GLU A 236 -12.56 15.43 -25.99
CA GLU A 236 -12.91 14.02 -26.17
C GLU A 236 -12.94 13.26 -24.84
N TYR A 237 -11.99 13.53 -23.96
CA TYR A 237 -11.96 12.94 -22.62
C TYR A 237 -13.13 13.43 -21.77
N GLN A 238 -13.48 14.73 -21.88
CA GLN A 238 -14.64 15.29 -21.19
C GLN A 238 -15.95 14.65 -21.67
N LYS A 239 -16.09 14.39 -22.97
CA LYS A 239 -17.25 13.65 -23.52
C LYS A 239 -17.35 12.25 -22.96
N LEU A 240 -16.20 11.56 -22.80
CA LEU A 240 -16.14 10.22 -22.23
C LEU A 240 -16.59 10.20 -20.76
N ILE A 241 -16.09 11.14 -19.94
CA ILE A 241 -16.52 11.30 -18.55
C ILE A 241 -18.04 11.54 -18.47
N ASN A 242 -18.56 12.44 -19.29
CA ASN A 242 -20.01 12.75 -19.34
C ASN A 242 -20.84 11.53 -19.77
N TYR A 243 -20.33 10.72 -20.68
CA TYR A 243 -20.97 9.47 -21.10
C TYR A 243 -21.06 8.44 -19.96
N TRP A 244 -20.08 8.36 -19.10
CA TRP A 244 -20.07 7.47 -17.94
C TRP A 244 -20.82 8.01 -16.72
N GLY A 245 -21.55 9.09 -16.87
CA GLY A 245 -22.42 9.62 -15.82
C GLY A 245 -21.72 10.50 -14.79
N GLY A 246 -20.51 10.95 -15.10
CA GLY A 246 -19.87 12.01 -14.36
C GLY A 246 -20.57 13.34 -14.64
N THR A 247 -21.35 13.85 -13.70
CA THR A 247 -21.91 15.21 -13.74
C THR A 247 -20.93 16.19 -13.12
#